data_a43933175e1de26c147b739937211d04
#
_entry.id   a43933175e1de26c147b739937211d04
#
_cell.length_a   1.000
_cell.length_b   1.000
_cell.length_c   1.000
_cell.angle_alpha   90.00
_cell.angle_beta   90.00
_cell.angle_gamma   90.00
#
_symmetry.space_group_name_H-M   'P 1'
#
loop_
_entity.id
_entity.type
_entity.pdbx_description
1 polymer ?
#
loop_
_entity_poly.entity_id
_entity_poly.type
_entity_poly.pdbx_seq_one_letter_code
_entity_poly.pdbx_strand_id
1 'polypeptide(L)'
;LRWAPRGQGSGAPTVYKTQAECPETKRSTEDNKDYCTDGSGDYIEETHQHFVLVIGEDGKGETALIPMKSTQLKKSRKFNSMIMAQCNKDGFARFAYKFRLKTLAESNDKGSWHGWEMQLEGPLLDAETQKKDPAQFALNLAVYEQAKSFSESVQAGNVEVKRENEDASKDQIPF
;
A
#
# COMPACT_ATOMS: atom_id res chain seq x y z
N LEU A 1 4.41 12.24 -3.50
CA LEU A 1 4.89 12.06 -4.87
C LEU A 1 4.67 13.35 -5.67
N ARG A 2 5.68 13.82 -6.39
CA ARG A 2 5.59 14.93 -7.36
C ARG A 2 5.47 14.35 -8.77
N TRP A 3 4.43 14.73 -9.48
CA TRP A 3 4.11 14.26 -10.82
C TRP A 3 4.23 15.37 -11.83
N ALA A 4 4.85 15.12 -12.96
CA ALA A 4 4.81 16.02 -14.11
C ALA A 4 3.40 16.04 -14.74
N PRO A 5 3.05 17.11 -15.48
CA PRO A 5 1.81 17.17 -16.25
C PRO A 5 1.70 15.97 -17.21
N ARG A 6 0.47 15.54 -17.48
CA ARG A 6 0.21 14.37 -18.35
C ARG A 6 0.83 14.59 -19.74
N GLY A 7 1.64 13.60 -20.16
CA GLY A 7 2.36 13.67 -21.44
C GLY A 7 3.70 14.42 -21.38
N GLN A 8 4.11 14.87 -20.20
CA GLN A 8 5.42 15.49 -19.96
C GLN A 8 6.22 14.68 -18.93
N GLY A 9 7.53 14.63 -19.09
CA GLY A 9 8.42 13.91 -18.16
C GLY A 9 8.59 12.42 -18.45
N SER A 10 9.33 11.73 -17.58
CA SER A 10 9.71 10.31 -17.71
C SER A 10 8.64 9.31 -17.27
N GLY A 11 7.44 9.77 -16.88
CA GLY A 11 6.38 8.94 -16.32
C GLY A 11 6.61 8.50 -14.86
N ALA A 12 7.81 8.68 -14.29
CA ALA A 12 8.10 8.37 -12.90
C ALA A 12 8.01 9.64 -12.03
N PRO A 13 7.34 9.59 -10.85
CA PRO A 13 7.28 10.74 -9.96
C PRO A 13 8.56 10.89 -9.15
N THR A 14 8.86 12.11 -8.74
CA THR A 14 9.84 12.35 -7.68
C THR A 14 9.21 12.00 -6.32
N VAL A 15 9.92 11.25 -5.51
CA VAL A 15 9.47 10.81 -4.20
C VAL A 15 10.05 11.71 -3.12
N TYR A 16 9.20 12.31 -2.28
CA TYR A 16 9.57 12.99 -1.06
C TYR A 16 9.12 12.14 0.13
N LYS A 17 10.00 11.99 1.12
CA LYS A 17 9.71 11.15 2.31
C LYS A 17 8.80 11.88 3.30
N THR A 18 8.95 13.20 3.38
CA THR A 18 8.20 14.05 4.31
C THR A 18 7.55 15.21 3.57
N GLN A 19 6.53 15.81 4.19
CA GLN A 19 5.88 17.01 3.64
C GLN A 19 6.83 18.22 3.63
N ALA A 20 7.76 18.28 4.57
CA ALA A 20 8.75 19.38 4.65
C ALA A 20 9.73 19.40 3.47
N GLU A 21 9.94 18.28 2.81
CA GLU A 21 10.79 18.17 1.61
C GLU A 21 10.04 18.56 0.32
N CYS A 22 8.73 18.64 0.37
CA CYS A 22 7.91 19.00 -0.80
C CYS A 22 8.06 20.48 -1.12
N PRO A 23 8.05 20.85 -2.42
CA PRO A 23 7.96 22.24 -2.81
C PRO A 23 6.65 22.86 -2.33
N GLU A 24 6.61 24.18 -2.26
CA GLU A 24 5.38 24.92 -1.96
C GLU A 24 4.33 24.63 -3.03
N THR A 25 3.07 24.45 -2.61
CA THR A 25 1.96 24.12 -3.51
C THR A 25 0.77 25.04 -3.31
N LYS A 26 -0.04 25.17 -4.36
CA LYS A 26 -1.33 25.84 -4.34
C LYS A 26 -2.42 24.87 -4.79
N ARG A 27 -3.48 24.77 -3.99
CA ARG A 27 -4.64 23.94 -4.31
C ARG A 27 -5.42 24.52 -5.49
N SER A 28 -5.65 23.70 -6.51
CA SER A 28 -6.55 24.00 -7.62
C SER A 28 -7.99 23.70 -7.21
N THR A 29 -8.90 24.61 -7.55
CA THR A 29 -10.35 24.44 -7.32
C THR A 29 -11.03 23.64 -8.45
N GLU A 30 -10.38 23.50 -9.60
CA GLU A 30 -10.93 22.80 -10.76
C GLU A 30 -10.86 21.28 -10.61
N ASP A 31 -9.69 20.75 -10.19
CA ASP A 31 -9.43 19.32 -10.13
C ASP A 31 -9.02 18.82 -8.73
N ASN A 32 -8.97 19.72 -7.74
CA ASN A 32 -8.57 19.44 -6.36
C ASN A 32 -7.14 18.89 -6.20
N LYS A 33 -6.22 19.24 -7.10
CA LYS A 33 -4.81 18.90 -7.00
C LYS A 33 -3.99 20.03 -6.39
N ASP A 34 -2.88 19.68 -5.77
CA ASP A 34 -1.92 20.61 -5.19
C ASP A 34 -0.77 20.83 -6.20
N TYR A 35 -0.82 21.92 -6.96
CA TYR A 35 0.19 22.26 -7.95
C TYR A 35 1.36 22.99 -7.33
N CYS A 36 2.59 22.66 -7.79
CA CYS A 36 3.81 23.35 -7.38
C CYS A 36 3.77 24.83 -7.82
N THR A 37 4.23 25.72 -6.93
CA THR A 37 4.27 27.18 -7.22
C THR A 37 5.52 27.59 -8.00
N ASP A 38 6.44 26.64 -8.31
CA ASP A 38 7.69 26.86 -9.02
C ASP A 38 7.56 27.07 -10.54
N GLY A 39 6.33 27.08 -11.07
CA GLY A 39 6.05 27.27 -12.48
C GLY A 39 6.24 26.03 -13.36
N SER A 40 6.58 24.88 -12.80
CA SER A 40 6.77 23.62 -13.54
C SER A 40 5.45 23.04 -14.09
N GLY A 41 4.32 23.38 -13.46
CA GLY A 41 3.03 22.74 -13.73
C GLY A 41 2.89 21.36 -13.06
N ASP A 42 3.89 20.91 -12.31
CA ASP A 42 3.85 19.65 -11.58
C ASP A 42 2.86 19.73 -10.41
N TYR A 43 2.35 18.56 -9.98
CA TYR A 43 1.47 18.49 -8.80
C TYR A 43 1.98 17.46 -7.79
N ILE A 44 1.65 17.70 -6.53
CA ILE A 44 1.97 16.82 -5.41
C ILE A 44 0.75 15.96 -5.08
N GLU A 45 0.97 14.65 -4.94
CA GLU A 45 -0.04 13.70 -4.50
C GLU A 45 0.45 12.94 -3.27
N GLU A 46 -0.30 13.05 -2.16
CA GLU A 46 -0.06 12.20 -0.99
C GLU A 46 -0.40 10.75 -1.34
N THR A 47 0.57 9.85 -1.08
CA THR A 47 0.38 8.42 -1.33
C THR A 47 0.95 7.63 -0.16
N HIS A 48 0.14 6.80 0.46
CA HIS A 48 0.59 5.82 1.44
C HIS A 48 1.00 4.54 0.73
N GLN A 49 2.26 4.16 0.85
CA GLN A 49 2.80 2.94 0.27
C GLN A 49 2.81 1.84 1.34
N HIS A 50 2.05 0.77 1.09
CA HIS A 50 2.04 -0.41 1.95
C HIS A 50 2.87 -1.51 1.28
N PHE A 51 4.03 -1.82 1.85
CA PHE A 51 4.83 -2.98 1.50
C PHE A 51 4.21 -4.20 2.17
N VAL A 52 3.83 -5.20 1.40
CA VAL A 52 3.08 -6.36 1.87
C VAL A 52 3.67 -7.66 1.32
N LEU A 53 3.41 -8.77 2.02
CA LEU A 53 3.53 -10.11 1.46
C LEU A 53 2.11 -10.59 1.12
N VAL A 54 1.87 -10.92 -0.13
CA VAL A 54 0.66 -11.58 -0.59
C VAL A 54 0.85 -13.08 -0.42
N ILE A 55 0.02 -13.71 0.41
CA ILE A 55 0.11 -15.14 0.68
C ILE A 55 -0.74 -15.86 -0.36
N GLY A 56 -0.10 -16.67 -1.21
CA GLY A 56 -0.75 -17.49 -2.21
C GLY A 56 -1.46 -18.71 -1.61
N GLU A 57 -2.20 -19.43 -2.45
CA GLU A 57 -2.88 -20.68 -2.05
C GLU A 57 -1.90 -21.78 -1.63
N ASP A 58 -0.67 -21.74 -2.14
CA ASP A 58 0.42 -22.64 -1.77
C ASP A 58 1.10 -22.27 -0.44
N GLY A 59 0.63 -21.23 0.24
CA GLY A 59 1.16 -20.73 1.51
C GLY A 59 2.45 -19.94 1.39
N LYS A 60 2.93 -19.64 0.18
CA LYS A 60 4.12 -18.80 -0.03
C LYS A 60 3.75 -17.34 -0.09
N GLY A 61 4.69 -16.50 0.36
CA GLY A 61 4.56 -15.05 0.31
C GLY A 61 5.26 -14.45 -0.90
N GLU A 62 4.57 -13.58 -1.64
CA GLU A 62 5.15 -12.75 -2.68
C GLU A 62 5.16 -11.29 -2.24
N THR A 63 6.27 -10.59 -2.47
CA THR A 63 6.38 -9.18 -2.12
C THR A 63 5.57 -8.32 -3.08
N ALA A 64 4.78 -7.41 -2.54
CA ALA A 64 3.99 -6.49 -3.32
C ALA A 64 3.96 -5.09 -2.68
N LEU A 65 3.62 -4.08 -3.49
CA LEU A 65 3.38 -2.72 -3.05
C LEU A 65 1.93 -2.34 -3.34
N ILE A 66 1.20 -1.90 -2.31
CA ILE A 66 -0.16 -1.37 -2.45
C ILE A 66 -0.12 0.14 -2.23
N PRO A 67 -0.16 0.96 -3.30
CA PRO A 67 -0.25 2.40 -3.17
C PRO A 67 -1.69 2.82 -2.87
N MET A 68 -1.88 3.56 -1.79
CA MET A 68 -3.18 4.14 -1.42
C MET A 68 -3.12 5.65 -1.52
N LYS A 69 -3.97 6.23 -2.35
CA LYS A 69 -4.03 7.66 -2.63
C LYS A 69 -5.48 8.16 -2.64
N SER A 70 -5.67 9.47 -2.64
CA SER A 70 -6.97 10.12 -2.76
C SER A 70 -7.99 9.55 -1.75
N THR A 71 -9.12 9.00 -2.19
CA THR A 71 -10.17 8.43 -1.33
C THR A 71 -9.68 7.25 -0.47
N GLN A 72 -8.62 6.56 -0.88
CA GLN A 72 -8.05 5.44 -0.15
C GLN A 72 -7.18 5.88 1.05
N LEU A 73 -6.72 7.13 1.11
CA LEU A 73 -5.92 7.64 2.23
C LEU A 73 -6.63 7.51 3.59
N LYS A 74 -7.94 7.78 3.64
CA LYS A 74 -8.73 7.60 4.86
C LYS A 74 -8.73 6.14 5.32
N LYS A 75 -8.84 5.20 4.39
CA LYS A 75 -8.80 3.76 4.68
C LYS A 75 -7.41 3.33 5.13
N SER A 76 -6.36 3.82 4.49
CA SER A 76 -4.98 3.59 4.90
C SER A 76 -4.71 4.09 6.32
N ARG A 77 -5.18 5.29 6.68
CA ARG A 77 -5.04 5.84 8.05
C ARG A 77 -5.80 4.98 9.07
N LYS A 78 -7.04 4.56 8.75
CA LYS A 78 -7.82 3.63 9.61
C LYS A 78 -7.10 2.30 9.80
N PHE A 79 -6.57 1.72 8.73
CA PHE A 79 -5.78 0.50 8.77
C PHE A 79 -4.55 0.65 9.67
N ASN A 80 -3.77 1.73 9.47
CA ASN A 80 -2.58 1.99 10.28
C ASN A 80 -2.92 2.14 11.77
N SER A 81 -4.03 2.83 12.11
CA SER A 81 -4.48 2.98 13.49
C SER A 81 -4.89 1.64 14.12
N MET A 82 -5.60 0.81 13.36
CA MET A 82 -6.03 -0.53 13.81
C MET A 82 -4.83 -1.42 14.09
N ILE A 83 -3.85 -1.49 13.17
CA ILE A 83 -2.67 -2.34 13.36
C ILE A 83 -1.80 -1.84 14.51
N MET A 84 -1.64 -0.52 14.67
CA MET A 84 -0.90 0.04 15.81
C MET A 84 -1.54 -0.27 17.14
N ALA A 85 -2.88 -0.18 17.22
CA ALA A 85 -3.60 -0.56 18.44
C ALA A 85 -3.39 -2.05 18.78
N GLN A 86 -3.40 -2.92 17.77
CA GLN A 86 -3.17 -4.34 17.98
C GLN A 86 -1.71 -4.63 18.39
N CYS A 87 -0.73 -4.03 17.72
CA CYS A 87 0.68 -4.15 18.11
C CYS A 87 0.93 -3.71 19.54
N ASN A 88 0.32 -2.59 19.97
CA ASN A 88 0.45 -2.10 21.34
C ASN A 88 -0.18 -3.04 22.37
N LYS A 89 -1.28 -3.71 22.00
CA LYS A 89 -1.97 -4.67 22.87
C LYS A 89 -1.18 -5.95 23.07
N ASP A 90 -0.66 -6.51 21.98
CA ASP A 90 -0.09 -7.86 21.96
C ASP A 90 1.45 -7.86 22.02
N GLY A 91 2.09 -6.71 21.81
CA GLY A 91 3.55 -6.57 21.77
C GLY A 91 4.22 -7.11 20.51
N PHE A 92 3.44 -7.50 19.49
CA PHE A 92 3.99 -8.03 18.23
C PHE A 92 4.28 -6.92 17.22
N ALA A 93 5.24 -7.19 16.34
CA ALA A 93 5.54 -6.30 15.22
C ALA A 93 4.41 -6.34 14.16
N ARG A 94 4.31 -5.29 13.34
CA ARG A 94 3.26 -5.14 12.32
C ARG A 94 3.22 -6.30 11.31
N PHE A 95 4.37 -6.83 10.93
CA PHE A 95 4.51 -7.94 10.00
C PHE A 95 4.07 -9.30 10.57
N ALA A 96 3.80 -9.38 11.89
CA ALA A 96 3.35 -10.59 12.54
C ALA A 96 1.86 -10.89 12.38
N TYR A 97 1.11 -10.03 11.66
CA TYR A 97 -0.33 -10.17 11.51
C TYR A 97 -0.74 -10.45 10.07
N LYS A 98 -1.79 -11.27 9.91
CA LYS A 98 -2.49 -11.52 8.66
C LYS A 98 -3.66 -10.56 8.48
N PHE A 99 -3.83 -10.11 7.25
CA PHE A 99 -4.94 -9.26 6.84
C PHE A 99 -5.59 -9.84 5.59
N ARG A 100 -6.90 -9.74 5.53
CA ARG A 100 -7.65 -10.01 4.30
C ARG A 100 -7.98 -8.70 3.62
N LEU A 101 -7.60 -8.61 2.34
CA LEU A 101 -7.95 -7.50 1.48
C LEU A 101 -9.10 -7.91 0.56
N LYS A 102 -10.10 -7.03 0.48
CA LYS A 102 -11.23 -7.17 -0.43
C LYS A 102 -11.43 -5.88 -1.19
N THR A 103 -11.96 -5.96 -2.39
CA THR A 103 -12.45 -4.79 -3.12
C THR A 103 -13.93 -4.59 -2.82
N LEU A 104 -14.30 -3.32 -2.59
CA LEU A 104 -15.69 -2.88 -2.43
C LEU A 104 -16.01 -1.86 -3.51
N ALA A 105 -17.18 -2.01 -4.12
CA ALA A 105 -17.73 -0.99 -5.01
C ALA A 105 -18.12 0.24 -4.20
N GLU A 106 -17.66 1.39 -4.62
CA GLU A 106 -17.91 2.71 -4.02
C GLU A 106 -18.37 3.67 -5.10
N SER A 107 -19.21 4.62 -4.75
CA SER A 107 -19.69 5.64 -5.68
C SER A 107 -19.93 6.97 -4.97
N ASN A 108 -19.88 8.04 -5.75
CA ASN A 108 -20.33 9.37 -5.37
C ASN A 108 -20.88 10.08 -6.63
N ASP A 109 -21.18 11.37 -6.50
CA ASP A 109 -21.71 12.19 -7.59
C ASP A 109 -20.76 12.33 -8.80
N LYS A 110 -19.47 11.95 -8.63
CA LYS A 110 -18.44 12.03 -9.68
C LYS A 110 -18.19 10.70 -10.38
N GLY A 111 -18.76 9.58 -9.90
CA GLY A 111 -18.61 8.27 -10.51
C GLY A 111 -18.50 7.10 -9.52
N SER A 112 -18.20 5.93 -10.07
CA SER A 112 -18.05 4.68 -9.32
C SER A 112 -16.62 4.15 -9.45
N TRP A 113 -16.13 3.52 -8.39
CA TRP A 113 -14.81 2.89 -8.35
C TRP A 113 -14.79 1.71 -7.39
N HIS A 114 -13.71 0.96 -7.39
CA HIS A 114 -13.47 -0.07 -6.38
C HIS A 114 -12.42 0.42 -5.38
N GLY A 115 -12.75 0.33 -4.11
CA GLY A 115 -11.84 0.66 -3.01
C GLY A 115 -11.44 -0.58 -2.23
N TRP A 116 -10.35 -0.48 -1.47
CA TRP A 116 -9.89 -1.55 -0.59
C TRP A 116 -10.65 -1.55 0.75
N GLU A 117 -11.01 -2.75 1.21
CA GLU A 117 -11.35 -3.05 2.59
C GLU A 117 -10.27 -3.97 3.17
N MET A 118 -9.77 -3.63 4.35
CA MET A 118 -8.76 -4.40 5.05
C MET A 118 -9.33 -4.90 6.38
N GLN A 119 -9.29 -6.23 6.57
CA GLN A 119 -9.78 -6.91 7.77
C GLN A 119 -8.62 -7.62 8.44
N LEU A 120 -8.47 -7.43 9.76
CA LEU A 120 -7.50 -8.17 10.56
C LEU A 120 -8.01 -9.61 10.75
N GLU A 121 -7.18 -10.60 10.36
CA GLU A 121 -7.49 -12.02 10.62
C GLU A 121 -6.87 -12.52 11.93
N GLY A 122 -5.70 -12.00 12.31
CA GLY A 122 -5.02 -12.38 13.55
C GLY A 122 -3.51 -12.48 13.37
N PRO A 123 -2.80 -12.90 14.41
CA PRO A 123 -1.36 -13.13 14.33
C PRO A 123 -1.04 -14.34 13.45
N LEU A 124 0.14 -14.29 12.80
CA LEU A 124 0.69 -15.43 12.04
C LEU A 124 1.01 -16.61 12.98
N LEU A 125 1.58 -16.30 14.13
CA LEU A 125 2.00 -17.28 15.11
C LEU A 125 1.05 -17.24 16.32
N ASP A 126 0.08 -18.13 16.35
CA ASP A 126 -0.82 -18.28 17.48
C ASP A 126 -0.78 -19.70 18.07
N ALA A 127 -0.94 -19.78 19.39
CA ALA A 127 -0.83 -21.02 20.13
C ALA A 127 -1.96 -22.01 19.82
N GLU A 128 -3.12 -21.54 19.38
CA GLU A 128 -4.22 -22.42 19.01
C GLU A 128 -3.96 -23.13 17.69
N THR A 129 -3.49 -22.41 16.67
CA THR A 129 -3.07 -23.01 15.39
C THR A 129 -1.95 -24.00 15.61
N GLN A 130 -0.97 -23.69 16.48
CA GLN A 130 0.12 -24.62 16.79
C GLN A 130 -0.38 -25.96 17.35
N LYS A 131 -1.43 -25.93 18.19
CA LYS A 131 -1.99 -27.14 18.81
C LYS A 131 -2.92 -27.91 17.87
N LYS A 132 -3.75 -27.19 17.09
CA LYS A 132 -4.80 -27.81 16.27
C LYS A 132 -4.31 -28.25 14.89
N ASP A 133 -3.40 -27.48 14.30
CA ASP A 133 -2.85 -27.70 12.95
C ASP A 133 -1.37 -27.32 12.91
N PRO A 134 -0.47 -28.23 13.35
CA PRO A 134 0.96 -28.00 13.34
C PRO A 134 1.53 -27.76 11.93
N ALA A 135 0.91 -28.32 10.88
CA ALA A 135 1.35 -28.14 9.50
C ALA A 135 1.08 -26.70 9.04
N GLN A 136 -0.13 -26.19 9.32
CA GLN A 136 -0.45 -24.78 9.04
C GLN A 136 0.41 -23.83 9.86
N PHE A 137 0.71 -24.17 11.11
CA PHE A 137 1.60 -23.36 11.95
C PHE A 137 3.02 -23.30 11.35
N ALA A 138 3.55 -24.39 10.80
CA ALA A 138 4.84 -24.40 10.14
C ALA A 138 4.87 -23.51 8.88
N LEU A 139 3.79 -23.49 8.09
CA LEU A 139 3.62 -22.56 6.96
C LEU A 139 3.57 -21.12 7.43
N ASN A 140 2.79 -20.83 8.46
CA ASN A 140 2.70 -19.50 9.05
C ASN A 140 4.07 -19.01 9.59
N LEU A 141 4.88 -19.90 10.17
CA LEU A 141 6.22 -19.58 10.64
C LEU A 141 7.15 -19.21 9.47
N ALA A 142 7.10 -19.95 8.36
CA ALA A 142 7.87 -19.63 7.17
C ALA A 142 7.50 -18.25 6.59
N VAL A 143 6.20 -17.94 6.52
CA VAL A 143 5.72 -16.62 6.10
C VAL A 143 6.15 -15.52 7.07
N TYR A 144 6.12 -15.78 8.38
CA TYR A 144 6.58 -14.83 9.40
C TYR A 144 8.06 -14.48 9.23
N GLU A 145 8.94 -15.46 9.04
CA GLU A 145 10.36 -15.23 8.83
C GLU A 145 10.62 -14.44 7.53
N GLN A 146 9.90 -14.76 6.48
CA GLN A 146 9.96 -14.03 5.22
C GLN A 146 9.49 -12.56 5.41
N ALA A 147 8.38 -12.35 6.12
CA ALA A 147 7.84 -11.01 6.39
C ALA A 147 8.78 -10.18 7.24
N LYS A 148 9.45 -10.79 8.22
CA LYS A 148 10.48 -10.17 9.05
C LYS A 148 11.65 -9.68 8.20
N SER A 149 12.25 -10.57 7.41
CA SER A 149 13.36 -10.26 6.51
C SER A 149 12.98 -9.15 5.50
N PHE A 150 11.77 -9.21 4.93
CA PHE A 150 11.28 -8.19 4.02
C PHE A 150 11.10 -6.84 4.74
N SER A 151 10.55 -6.83 5.95
CA SER A 151 10.42 -5.61 6.76
C SER A 151 11.78 -4.96 7.04
N GLU A 152 12.79 -5.75 7.38
CA GLU A 152 14.16 -5.28 7.59
C GLU A 152 14.75 -4.67 6.31
N SER A 153 14.53 -5.30 5.16
CA SER A 153 14.98 -4.79 3.85
C SER A 153 14.30 -3.46 3.48
N VAL A 154 12.99 -3.34 3.76
CA VAL A 154 12.25 -2.07 3.54
C VAL A 154 12.80 -0.96 4.42
N GLN A 155 13.06 -1.24 5.71
CA GLN A 155 13.60 -0.26 6.66
C GLN A 155 15.02 0.19 6.28
N ALA A 156 15.82 -0.73 5.76
CA ALA A 156 17.17 -0.44 5.25
C ALA A 156 17.17 0.31 3.90
N GLY A 157 16.02 0.47 3.25
CA GLY A 157 15.90 1.09 1.92
C GLY A 157 16.40 0.22 0.77
N ASN A 158 16.54 -1.08 0.98
CA ASN A 158 17.10 -2.03 0.01
C ASN A 158 16.04 -2.65 -0.92
N VAL A 159 14.82 -2.10 -0.93
CA VAL A 159 13.72 -2.61 -1.77
C VAL A 159 13.53 -1.70 -2.98
N GLU A 160 13.77 -2.25 -4.17
CA GLU A 160 13.41 -1.60 -5.43
C GLU A 160 11.98 -1.94 -5.81
N VAL A 161 11.18 -0.92 -6.08
CA VAL A 161 9.82 -1.08 -6.61
C VAL A 161 9.90 -1.06 -8.14
N LYS A 162 9.76 -2.25 -8.75
CA LYS A 162 9.55 -2.33 -10.19
C LYS A 162 8.13 -1.86 -10.50
N ARG A 163 7.99 -0.81 -11.28
CA ARG A 163 6.71 -0.37 -11.82
C ARG A 163 6.54 -1.02 -13.18
N GLU A 164 5.47 -1.77 -13.34
CA GLU A 164 5.04 -2.15 -14.69
C GLU A 164 4.66 -0.86 -15.41
N ASN A 165 5.23 -0.66 -16.61
CA ASN A 165 4.91 0.49 -17.43
C ASN A 165 3.42 0.46 -17.76
N GLU A 166 2.71 1.56 -17.49
CA GLU A 166 1.28 1.73 -17.82
C GLU A 166 0.97 1.61 -19.33
N ASP A 167 1.99 1.43 -20.17
CA ASP A 167 1.83 1.26 -21.61
C ASP A 167 1.29 -0.11 -22.05
N ALA A 168 1.18 -1.08 -21.14
CA ALA A 168 0.60 -2.39 -21.44
C ALA A 168 -0.95 -2.41 -21.48
N SER A 169 -1.63 -1.33 -21.12
CA SER A 169 -3.10 -1.28 -21.02
C SER A 169 -3.82 -0.71 -22.27
N LYS A 170 -3.17 -0.64 -23.42
CA LYS A 170 -3.84 -0.27 -24.68
C LYS A 170 -4.48 -1.42 -25.43
N ASP A 171 -4.32 -2.66 -24.95
CA ASP A 171 -4.93 -3.81 -25.56
C ASP A 171 -6.18 -4.26 -24.81
N GLN A 172 -7.31 -3.85 -25.38
CA GLN A 172 -8.58 -4.56 -25.47
C GLN A 172 -9.19 -5.07 -24.15
N ILE A 173 -10.09 -4.27 -23.59
CA ILE A 173 -11.26 -4.80 -22.91
C ILE A 173 -12.35 -4.96 -24.01
N PRO A 174 -12.71 -6.16 -24.43
CA PRO A 174 -13.92 -6.36 -25.22
C PRO A 174 -15.13 -6.17 -24.31
N PHE A 175 -16.05 -5.35 -24.75
CA PHE A 175 -17.37 -5.14 -24.15
C PHE A 175 -18.22 -6.41 -24.30
#